data_e4343a56daf0b5b110dd15cdd207bb25
#
_entry.id   e4343a56daf0b5b110dd15cdd207bb25
#
_cell.length_a   1.000
_cell.length_b   1.000
_cell.length_c   1.000
_cell.angle_alpha   90.00
_cell.angle_beta   90.00
_cell.angle_gamma   90.00
#
_symmetry.space_group_name_H-M   'P 1'
#
loop_
_entity.id
_entity.type
_entity.pdbx_description
1 polymer ?
#
loop_
_entity_poly.entity_id
_entity_poly.type
_entity_poly.pdbx_seq_one_letter_code
_entity_poly.pdbx_strand_id
1 'polypeptide(L)'
;MEAGNSLEVDVNGEEIFIVDMKILSSFSARLGKLFGNLASSSRKLKVIFDNFPGGSHVFELMARICYNNGTIEITPSNVVLLNCAAHYMEIGSNSPEKLNLVDQTEKFLEGINYWTWSELLQSLKQCQDLLPATNSSFLLEKVLGCLVGRLTLPTLASSFTCSSNNSSSQLSCDTSSTCSMRNNWSQTTWWFEDLLVLNANSFDKVIRMMMSQKLEHATIFRFIVFRLKSIYLSVKPAEECKITEVSINLLSLFDRSSLSCKGLFDILLAARLKNLSKFYKLKLEHLIGSMLDQSTLDHLLVPSPQRKHHVYDVNLVLRLAKAFLLEGSKMSRNQWSKVASLMDSYLIEVAPDFLLKPAKFAALVMVLPDSARESSDRLYQAIDMYLQVHVQLSEEEKMRLCSVVNRDKLSAEALEHLAQNSNFPSRKTLQSFITQQSRSNISIHDHFSFLKNSSQSTFHSDAKVEQEGLEQILIYARRHGHSKKIDNLETELQGMQKGVAEWEKVCAMMCSEKRIVTKPSLHGLGKARSLPKLCS
;
A
#
# COMPACT_ATOMS: atom_id res chain seq x y z
N MET A 1 41.00 -41.58 -1.23
CA MET A 1 39.61 -41.85 -0.78
C MET A 1 39.32 -43.34 -0.99
N GLU A 2 39.02 -44.07 0.05
CA GLU A 2 38.55 -45.43 -0.07
C GLU A 2 37.21 -45.44 -0.78
N ALA A 3 37.07 -46.25 -1.82
CA ALA A 3 35.93 -46.26 -2.74
C ALA A 3 34.55 -46.58 -2.09
N GLY A 4 34.51 -46.86 -0.77
CA GLY A 4 33.30 -47.24 -0.04
C GLY A 4 32.58 -46.10 0.70
N ASN A 5 33.16 -44.89 0.83
CA ASN A 5 32.63 -43.79 1.65
C ASN A 5 32.20 -42.54 0.84
N SER A 6 32.20 -42.65 -0.48
CA SER A 6 31.89 -41.50 -1.36
C SER A 6 30.38 -41.27 -1.45
N LEU A 7 29.95 -40.06 -1.10
CA LEU A 7 28.57 -39.56 -1.17
C LEU A 7 28.50 -38.48 -2.28
N GLU A 8 27.60 -38.67 -3.23
CA GLU A 8 27.25 -37.67 -4.23
C GLU A 8 26.11 -36.79 -3.66
N VAL A 9 26.34 -35.49 -3.54
CA VAL A 9 25.37 -34.55 -3.04
C VAL A 9 25.03 -33.55 -4.13
N ASP A 10 23.80 -33.57 -4.58
CA ASP A 10 23.23 -32.59 -5.50
C ASP A 10 22.55 -31.48 -4.69
N VAL A 11 22.99 -30.24 -4.89
CA VAL A 11 22.49 -29.09 -4.13
C VAL A 11 21.65 -28.21 -5.04
N ASN A 12 20.36 -28.18 -4.82
CA ASN A 12 19.37 -27.37 -5.54
C ASN A 12 19.35 -27.57 -7.08
N GLY A 13 19.96 -28.64 -7.57
CA GLY A 13 20.22 -28.81 -9.00
C GLY A 13 21.25 -27.84 -9.59
N GLU A 14 21.96 -27.07 -8.75
CA GLU A 14 22.98 -26.10 -9.16
C GLU A 14 24.33 -26.80 -9.39
N GLU A 15 24.73 -27.63 -8.42
CA GLU A 15 26.06 -28.27 -8.43
C GLU A 15 26.04 -29.61 -7.70
N ILE A 16 26.92 -30.54 -8.13
CA ILE A 16 27.07 -31.87 -7.55
C ILE A 16 28.44 -31.97 -6.87
N PHE A 17 28.42 -32.27 -5.57
CA PHE A 17 29.60 -32.43 -4.73
C PHE A 17 29.86 -33.92 -4.47
N ILE A 18 31.12 -34.33 -4.53
CA ILE A 18 31.54 -35.67 -4.09
C ILE A 18 32.28 -35.50 -2.76
N VAL A 19 31.68 -36.00 -1.68
CA VAL A 19 32.15 -35.80 -0.32
C VAL A 19 32.30 -37.13 0.44
N ASP A 20 33.06 -37.11 1.53
CA ASP A 20 33.15 -38.26 2.41
C ASP A 20 31.93 -38.32 3.34
N MET A 21 31.14 -39.36 3.20
CA MET A 21 29.90 -39.59 3.96
C MET A 21 30.16 -39.67 5.48
N LYS A 22 31.27 -40.32 5.91
CA LYS A 22 31.58 -40.50 7.31
C LYS A 22 31.90 -39.14 7.98
N ILE A 23 32.66 -38.30 7.26
CA ILE A 23 33.00 -36.97 7.75
C ILE A 23 31.74 -36.15 7.91
N LEU A 24 30.91 -36.01 6.85
CA LEU A 24 29.71 -35.17 6.93
C LEU A 24 28.66 -35.70 7.92
N SER A 25 28.44 -37.02 7.94
CA SER A 25 27.49 -37.66 8.86
C SER A 25 27.94 -37.57 10.33
N SER A 26 29.24 -37.41 10.56
CA SER A 26 29.73 -37.22 11.94
C SER A 26 29.37 -35.84 12.52
N PHE A 27 29.15 -34.84 11.68
CA PHE A 27 28.75 -33.48 12.08
C PHE A 27 27.24 -33.24 11.91
N SER A 28 26.63 -33.79 10.86
CA SER A 28 25.23 -33.58 10.53
C SER A 28 24.34 -34.72 11.07
N ALA A 29 23.50 -34.39 12.03
CA ALA A 29 22.49 -35.38 12.53
C ALA A 29 21.50 -35.77 11.44
N ARG A 30 21.16 -34.88 10.52
CA ARG A 30 20.29 -35.15 9.36
C ARG A 30 20.90 -36.24 8.47
N LEU A 31 22.18 -36.11 8.10
CA LEU A 31 22.88 -37.14 7.32
C LEU A 31 23.12 -38.42 8.13
N GLY A 32 23.41 -38.31 9.42
CA GLY A 32 23.53 -39.45 10.34
C GLY A 32 22.26 -40.30 10.39
N LYS A 33 21.08 -39.67 10.49
CA LYS A 33 19.78 -40.36 10.47
C LYS A 33 19.50 -41.04 9.13
N LEU A 34 19.93 -40.44 8.01
CA LEU A 34 19.75 -41.00 6.66
C LEU A 34 20.64 -42.24 6.40
N PHE A 35 21.86 -42.20 6.87
CA PHE A 35 22.88 -43.20 6.52
C PHE A 35 23.32 -44.10 7.68
N GLY A 36 22.92 -43.80 8.91
CA GLY A 36 23.33 -44.52 10.12
C GLY A 36 23.07 -46.05 10.07
N ASN A 37 22.09 -46.48 9.28
CA ASN A 37 21.73 -47.90 9.09
C ASN A 37 22.27 -48.49 7.80
N LEU A 38 23.05 -47.75 6.99
CA LEU A 38 23.50 -48.18 5.64
C LEU A 38 25.01 -48.47 5.59
N ALA A 39 25.67 -48.63 6.72
CA ALA A 39 27.14 -48.72 6.88
C ALA A 39 27.83 -49.93 6.20
N SER A 40 27.14 -50.78 5.46
CA SER A 40 27.71 -51.98 4.84
C SER A 40 27.43 -52.19 3.36
N SER A 41 26.91 -51.20 2.66
CA SER A 41 26.58 -51.33 1.23
C SER A 41 27.60 -50.60 0.36
N SER A 42 28.33 -51.35 -0.45
CA SER A 42 29.31 -50.89 -1.46
C SER A 42 28.67 -50.11 -2.65
N ARG A 43 27.54 -49.41 -2.45
CA ARG A 43 26.85 -48.65 -3.48
C ARG A 43 27.21 -47.19 -3.41
N LYS A 44 27.37 -46.53 -4.58
CA LYS A 44 27.42 -45.08 -4.68
C LYS A 44 26.11 -44.51 -4.14
N LEU A 45 26.20 -43.78 -3.06
CA LEU A 45 25.06 -43.13 -2.44
C LEU A 45 24.91 -41.73 -3.05
N LYS A 46 23.66 -41.35 -3.34
CA LYS A 46 23.32 -40.00 -3.81
C LYS A 46 22.26 -39.40 -2.92
N VAL A 47 22.45 -38.11 -2.55
CA VAL A 47 21.50 -37.29 -1.83
C VAL A 47 21.18 -36.05 -2.65
N ILE A 48 19.94 -35.67 -2.71
CA ILE A 48 19.49 -34.43 -3.35
C ILE A 48 18.97 -33.52 -2.25
N PHE A 49 19.55 -32.33 -2.11
CA PHE A 49 19.07 -31.27 -1.27
C PHE A 49 18.29 -30.28 -2.11
N ASP A 50 16.98 -30.35 -2.03
CA ASP A 50 16.10 -29.32 -2.59
C ASP A 50 15.98 -28.16 -1.57
N ASN A 51 16.14 -26.92 -2.01
CA ASN A 51 16.06 -25.71 -1.16
C ASN A 51 17.11 -25.65 -0.03
N PHE A 52 18.35 -26.06 -0.32
CA PHE A 52 19.45 -25.84 0.62
C PHE A 52 19.69 -24.32 0.82
N PRO A 53 19.71 -23.82 2.08
CA PRO A 53 19.86 -22.39 2.33
C PRO A 53 21.19 -21.83 1.80
N GLY A 54 21.12 -20.85 0.90
CA GLY A 54 22.29 -20.22 0.30
C GLY A 54 22.96 -21.02 -0.83
N GLY A 55 22.32 -22.14 -1.27
CA GLY A 55 22.73 -22.90 -2.46
C GLY A 55 24.07 -23.61 -2.35
N SER A 56 24.65 -23.92 -3.51
CA SER A 56 25.90 -24.69 -3.64
C SER A 56 27.08 -24.04 -2.91
N HIS A 57 27.20 -22.73 -2.97
CA HIS A 57 28.28 -21.98 -2.30
C HIS A 57 28.28 -22.17 -0.77
N VAL A 58 27.11 -22.11 -0.13
CA VAL A 58 27.01 -22.31 1.32
C VAL A 58 27.18 -23.77 1.71
N PHE A 59 26.72 -24.70 0.86
CA PHE A 59 27.01 -26.13 1.07
C PHE A 59 28.52 -26.42 1.01
N GLU A 60 29.24 -25.85 0.04
CA GLU A 60 30.71 -25.99 -0.05
C GLU A 60 31.36 -25.46 1.24
N LEU A 61 30.94 -24.29 1.74
CA LEU A 61 31.43 -23.73 2.99
C LEU A 61 31.18 -24.67 4.16
N MET A 62 29.99 -25.23 4.28
CA MET A 62 29.63 -26.20 5.32
C MET A 62 30.46 -27.49 5.22
N ALA A 63 30.68 -28.02 4.03
CA ALA A 63 31.54 -29.17 3.81
C ALA A 63 32.99 -28.88 4.26
N ARG A 64 33.56 -27.75 3.87
CA ARG A 64 34.89 -27.30 4.32
C ARG A 64 35.00 -27.23 5.84
N ILE A 65 33.98 -26.74 6.54
CA ILE A 65 33.91 -26.71 8.01
C ILE A 65 34.00 -28.14 8.55
N CYS A 66 33.22 -29.08 8.01
CA CYS A 66 33.26 -30.48 8.45
C CYS A 66 34.63 -31.11 8.22
N TYR A 67 35.28 -30.86 7.09
CA TYR A 67 36.64 -31.35 6.78
C TYR A 67 37.71 -30.71 7.63
N ASN A 68 37.49 -29.48 8.11
CA ASN A 68 38.43 -28.73 9.00
C ASN A 68 38.09 -28.91 10.48
N ASN A 69 37.57 -30.08 10.88
CA ASN A 69 37.15 -30.39 12.25
C ASN A 69 36.26 -29.32 12.90
N GLY A 70 35.47 -28.64 12.09
CA GLY A 70 34.52 -27.67 12.56
C GLY A 70 35.09 -26.28 12.83
N THR A 71 36.31 -26.00 12.44
CA THR A 71 36.92 -24.70 12.65
C THR A 71 36.49 -23.72 11.56
N ILE A 72 35.86 -22.60 11.96
CA ILE A 72 35.51 -21.49 11.08
C ILE A 72 35.53 -20.19 11.87
N GLU A 73 35.93 -19.11 11.22
CA GLU A 73 35.74 -17.75 11.73
C GLU A 73 34.32 -17.27 11.39
N ILE A 74 33.53 -17.04 12.43
CA ILE A 74 32.15 -16.50 12.31
C ILE A 74 32.26 -14.97 12.28
N THR A 75 31.69 -14.38 11.23
CA THR A 75 31.67 -12.93 10.99
C THR A 75 30.25 -12.45 10.73
N PRO A 76 29.94 -11.15 10.85
CA PRO A 76 28.63 -10.62 10.46
C PRO A 76 28.26 -10.91 9.01
N SER A 77 29.26 -11.11 8.14
CA SER A 77 29.04 -11.39 6.71
C SER A 77 28.67 -12.83 6.38
N ASN A 78 28.92 -13.80 7.27
CA ASN A 78 28.63 -15.21 7.01
C ASN A 78 27.68 -15.86 8.03
N VAL A 79 27.47 -15.26 9.19
CA VAL A 79 26.72 -15.88 10.30
C VAL A 79 25.27 -16.23 9.92
N VAL A 80 24.60 -15.38 9.13
CA VAL A 80 23.21 -15.63 8.69
C VAL A 80 23.14 -16.90 7.82
N LEU A 81 24.06 -17.02 6.86
CA LEU A 81 24.15 -18.19 5.97
C LEU A 81 24.50 -19.44 6.76
N LEU A 82 25.50 -19.36 7.63
CA LEU A 82 25.96 -20.47 8.47
C LEU A 82 24.87 -20.93 9.45
N ASN A 83 24.15 -20.03 10.09
CA ASN A 83 23.07 -20.38 11.00
C ASN A 83 21.95 -21.13 10.27
N CYS A 84 21.48 -20.61 9.12
CA CYS A 84 20.44 -21.28 8.34
C CYS A 84 20.87 -22.65 7.84
N ALA A 85 22.11 -22.77 7.35
CA ALA A 85 22.66 -24.04 6.88
C ALA A 85 22.91 -25.04 8.03
N ALA A 86 23.38 -24.56 9.20
CA ALA A 86 23.56 -25.39 10.38
C ALA A 86 22.25 -25.97 10.89
N HIS A 87 21.17 -25.17 10.93
CA HIS A 87 19.83 -25.65 11.26
C HIS A 87 19.31 -26.66 10.21
N TYR A 88 19.52 -26.37 8.90
CA TYR A 88 19.12 -27.28 7.83
C TYR A 88 19.81 -28.63 7.92
N MET A 89 21.11 -28.63 8.20
CA MET A 89 21.95 -29.84 8.32
C MET A 89 21.85 -30.50 9.72
N GLU A 90 21.17 -29.88 10.68
CA GLU A 90 21.11 -30.30 12.08
C GLU A 90 22.53 -30.47 12.69
N ILE A 91 23.40 -29.46 12.53
CA ILE A 91 24.75 -29.47 13.11
C ILE A 91 24.72 -28.81 14.50
N GLY A 92 24.42 -29.57 15.54
CA GLY A 92 24.33 -28.94 16.84
C GLY A 92 24.03 -29.78 18.05
N SER A 93 23.35 -30.92 17.95
CA SER A 93 22.71 -31.43 19.17
C SER A 93 23.14 -32.82 19.66
N ASN A 94 24.06 -33.51 19.00
CA ASN A 94 24.21 -34.95 19.26
C ASN A 94 25.47 -35.41 20.02
N SER A 95 26.39 -34.53 20.39
CA SER A 95 27.56 -34.90 21.20
C SER A 95 28.20 -33.68 21.89
N PRO A 96 28.45 -33.73 23.19
CA PRO A 96 29.06 -32.62 23.91
C PRO A 96 30.51 -32.33 23.49
N GLU A 97 31.16 -33.23 22.75
CA GLU A 97 32.55 -33.09 22.28
C GLU A 97 32.63 -32.61 20.82
N LYS A 98 31.51 -32.47 20.09
CA LYS A 98 31.52 -32.08 18.67
C LYS A 98 31.02 -30.66 18.50
N LEU A 99 31.44 -30.07 17.38
CA LEU A 99 31.05 -28.74 16.94
C LEU A 99 29.53 -28.52 17.02
N ASN A 100 29.12 -27.62 17.86
CA ASN A 100 27.74 -27.09 17.85
C ASN A 100 27.74 -25.77 17.10
N LEU A 101 27.62 -25.82 15.77
CA LEU A 101 27.65 -24.63 14.92
C LEU A 101 26.37 -23.78 15.13
N VAL A 102 25.24 -24.40 15.46
CA VAL A 102 24.01 -23.68 15.79
C VAL A 102 24.24 -22.79 17.00
N ASP A 103 24.72 -23.34 18.11
CA ASP A 103 24.98 -22.55 19.32
C ASP A 103 26.03 -21.47 19.12
N GLN A 104 27.10 -21.78 18.35
CA GLN A 104 28.14 -20.80 18.07
C GLN A 104 27.61 -19.60 17.26
N THR A 105 26.79 -19.87 16.23
CA THR A 105 26.17 -18.81 15.43
C THR A 105 25.12 -18.04 16.21
N GLU A 106 24.31 -18.70 17.06
CA GLU A 106 23.35 -18.04 17.94
C GLU A 106 24.03 -17.15 18.98
N LYS A 107 25.11 -17.63 19.60
CA LYS A 107 25.91 -16.83 20.53
C LYS A 107 26.55 -15.62 19.84
N PHE A 108 27.03 -15.78 18.62
CA PHE A 108 27.56 -14.66 17.86
C PHE A 108 26.47 -13.62 17.53
N LEU A 109 25.26 -14.09 17.23
CA LEU A 109 24.09 -13.25 16.97
C LEU A 109 23.55 -12.54 18.23
N GLU A 110 23.93 -12.93 19.45
CA GLU A 110 23.63 -12.16 20.66
C GLU A 110 24.33 -10.79 20.63
N GLY A 111 25.51 -10.72 19.98
CA GLY A 111 26.29 -9.49 19.78
C GLY A 111 25.79 -8.58 18.65
N ILE A 112 24.67 -8.86 17.99
CA ILE A 112 24.16 -8.11 16.83
C ILE A 112 23.96 -6.61 17.09
N ASN A 113 23.69 -6.22 18.31
CA ASN A 113 23.54 -4.83 18.72
C ASN A 113 24.83 -3.99 18.55
N TYR A 114 25.98 -4.64 18.47
CA TYR A 114 27.28 -3.98 18.30
C TYR A 114 27.72 -3.90 16.83
N TRP A 115 26.99 -4.54 15.91
CA TRP A 115 27.34 -4.53 14.50
C TRP A 115 27.19 -3.14 13.88
N THR A 116 27.98 -2.85 12.89
CA THR A 116 27.86 -1.61 12.12
C THR A 116 26.57 -1.56 11.30
N TRP A 117 26.18 -0.38 10.85
CA TRP A 117 25.03 -0.23 9.96
C TRP A 117 25.19 -1.04 8.68
N SER A 118 26.38 -1.03 8.08
CA SER A 118 26.68 -1.78 6.85
C SER A 118 26.56 -3.30 7.04
N GLU A 119 27.04 -3.83 8.18
CA GLU A 119 26.92 -5.25 8.51
C GLU A 119 25.46 -5.67 8.69
N LEU A 120 24.64 -4.83 9.33
CA LEU A 120 23.21 -5.08 9.45
C LEU A 120 22.50 -5.08 8.09
N LEU A 121 22.84 -4.16 7.19
CA LEU A 121 22.28 -4.12 5.84
C LEU A 121 22.67 -5.34 5.00
N GLN A 122 23.92 -5.79 5.11
CA GLN A 122 24.40 -7.01 4.44
C GLN A 122 23.63 -8.24 4.94
N SER A 123 23.47 -8.37 6.25
CA SER A 123 22.72 -9.46 6.86
C SER A 123 21.23 -9.41 6.52
N LEU A 124 20.63 -8.22 6.44
CA LEU A 124 19.27 -8.02 5.96
C LEU A 124 19.07 -8.59 4.55
N LYS A 125 19.98 -8.27 3.63
CA LYS A 125 19.94 -8.77 2.26
C LYS A 125 20.01 -10.31 2.24
N GLN A 126 20.95 -10.90 2.97
CA GLN A 126 21.07 -12.35 3.10
C GLN A 126 19.80 -12.99 3.67
N CYS A 127 19.21 -12.42 4.73
CA CYS A 127 17.96 -12.94 5.27
C CYS A 127 16.81 -12.92 4.24
N GLN A 128 16.73 -11.88 3.41
CA GLN A 128 15.71 -11.78 2.37
C GLN A 128 15.91 -12.79 1.25
N ASP A 129 17.15 -13.03 0.86
CA ASP A 129 17.51 -13.99 -0.18
C ASP A 129 17.28 -15.45 0.28
N LEU A 130 17.37 -15.70 1.59
CA LEU A 130 17.17 -17.04 2.19
C LEU A 130 15.70 -17.37 2.48
N LEU A 131 14.76 -16.44 2.33
CA LEU A 131 13.33 -16.77 2.52
C LEU A 131 12.84 -17.72 1.40
N PRO A 132 12.12 -18.81 1.72
CA PRO A 132 11.46 -19.18 2.98
C PRO A 132 12.22 -20.22 3.85
N ALA A 133 13.55 -20.22 3.89
CA ALA A 133 14.31 -21.20 4.66
C ALA A 133 13.93 -21.19 6.16
N THR A 134 14.08 -22.34 6.79
CA THR A 134 13.90 -22.54 8.24
C THR A 134 14.78 -21.54 8.99
N ASN A 135 14.23 -20.88 10.01
CA ASN A 135 14.91 -19.89 10.85
C ASN A 135 15.22 -18.51 10.22
N SER A 136 15.18 -18.36 8.89
CA SER A 136 15.46 -17.07 8.22
C SER A 136 14.49 -15.95 8.65
N SER A 137 13.23 -16.27 8.94
CA SER A 137 12.24 -15.29 9.43
C SER A 137 12.58 -14.74 10.80
N PHE A 138 13.08 -15.56 11.72
CA PHE A 138 13.50 -15.13 13.06
C PHE A 138 14.74 -14.23 12.97
N LEU A 139 15.74 -14.62 12.17
CA LEU A 139 16.94 -13.81 11.93
C LEU A 139 16.59 -12.47 11.28
N LEU A 140 15.68 -12.47 10.30
CA LEU A 140 15.20 -11.25 9.69
C LEU A 140 14.60 -10.29 10.72
N GLU A 141 13.74 -10.78 11.60
CA GLU A 141 13.12 -9.95 12.65
C GLU A 141 14.16 -9.38 13.61
N LYS A 142 15.17 -10.18 13.99
CA LYS A 142 16.28 -9.74 14.85
C LYS A 142 17.11 -8.64 14.20
N VAL A 143 17.49 -8.81 12.92
CA VAL A 143 18.21 -7.81 12.13
C VAL A 143 17.39 -6.52 11.97
N LEU A 144 16.11 -6.64 11.59
CA LEU A 144 15.21 -5.49 11.44
C LEU A 144 15.03 -4.74 12.75
N GLY A 145 14.89 -5.46 13.88
CA GLY A 145 14.78 -4.87 15.21
C GLY A 145 16.01 -4.01 15.57
N CYS A 146 17.22 -4.50 15.26
CA CYS A 146 18.45 -3.75 15.47
C CYS A 146 18.56 -2.53 14.55
N LEU A 147 18.20 -2.66 13.28
CA LEU A 147 18.18 -1.54 12.34
C LEU A 147 17.23 -0.43 12.82
N VAL A 148 15.98 -0.78 13.15
CA VAL A 148 15.00 0.19 13.63
C VAL A 148 15.41 0.79 14.98
N GLY A 149 15.98 -0.02 15.89
CA GLY A 149 16.49 0.46 17.16
C GLY A 149 17.53 1.57 17.01
N ARG A 150 18.37 1.50 15.96
CA ARG A 150 19.34 2.57 15.67
C ARG A 150 18.73 3.84 15.14
N LEU A 151 17.60 3.75 14.45
CA LEU A 151 16.87 4.92 13.96
C LEU A 151 16.14 5.67 15.08
N THR A 152 15.86 4.99 16.19
CA THR A 152 15.16 5.57 17.34
C THR A 152 16.09 6.14 18.41
N LEU A 153 17.38 5.77 18.37
CA LEU A 153 18.36 6.36 19.28
C LEU A 153 18.49 7.87 18.96
N PRO A 154 18.38 8.75 19.96
CA PRO A 154 18.68 10.17 19.76
C PRO A 154 20.10 10.28 19.22
N THR A 155 20.24 10.86 18.05
CA THR A 155 21.50 10.96 17.33
C THR A 155 22.49 11.74 18.19
N LEU A 156 23.42 11.05 18.83
CA LEU A 156 24.72 11.61 19.25
C LEU A 156 25.56 11.92 17.98
N ALA A 157 24.91 12.40 16.92
CA ALA A 157 25.48 12.69 15.61
C ALA A 157 26.17 14.04 15.56
N SER A 158 26.75 14.48 16.69
CA SER A 158 27.67 15.64 16.69
C SER A 158 29.15 15.26 16.71
N SER A 159 29.52 13.99 16.47
CA SER A 159 30.93 13.57 16.62
C SER A 159 31.58 12.92 15.39
N PHE A 160 30.91 12.84 14.24
CA PHE A 160 31.58 12.41 13.01
C PHE A 160 31.75 13.59 12.05
N THR A 161 32.50 14.62 12.50
CA THR A 161 33.15 15.53 11.58
C THR A 161 34.26 14.75 10.89
N CYS A 162 34.03 14.41 9.62
CA CYS A 162 35.13 14.00 8.75
C CYS A 162 36.17 15.12 8.72
N SER A 163 37.32 14.83 9.34
CA SER A 163 38.52 15.60 9.13
C SER A 163 39.00 15.43 7.69
N SER A 164 38.55 16.29 6.79
CA SER A 164 39.25 16.54 5.54
C SER A 164 39.72 17.98 5.57
N ASN A 165 41.03 18.13 5.94
CA ASN A 165 41.79 19.31 5.63
C ASN A 165 41.66 19.62 4.15
N ASN A 166 41.13 20.79 3.80
CA ASN A 166 41.77 21.65 2.80
C ASN A 166 41.18 23.05 2.86
N SER A 167 42.13 23.94 2.93
CA SER A 167 42.23 25.37 3.01
C SER A 167 41.28 26.19 2.08
N SER A 168 40.87 27.32 2.68
CA SER A 168 40.75 28.68 2.14
C SER A 168 39.79 28.95 0.95
N SER A 169 38.73 29.65 1.27
CA SER A 169 38.50 31.03 0.84
C SER A 169 37.25 31.63 1.49
N GLN A 170 37.47 32.73 2.20
CA GLN A 170 36.44 33.64 2.71
C GLN A 170 35.71 34.30 1.53
N LEU A 171 34.39 34.19 1.51
CA LEU A 171 33.53 35.24 0.94
C LEU A 171 32.32 35.35 1.85
N SER A 172 32.26 36.49 2.52
CA SER A 172 31.13 36.95 3.32
C SER A 172 29.94 37.25 2.40
N CYS A 173 28.79 36.75 2.71
CA CYS A 173 27.50 37.32 2.36
C CYS A 173 26.53 37.09 3.52
N ASP A 174 26.23 38.19 4.20
CA ASP A 174 25.08 38.34 5.07
C ASP A 174 23.79 38.07 4.29
N THR A 175 23.06 37.07 4.69
CA THR A 175 21.60 37.09 4.72
C THR A 175 21.10 35.98 5.64
N SER A 176 20.49 36.44 6.70
CA SER A 176 19.89 35.73 7.80
C SER A 176 18.75 34.80 7.38
N SER A 177 18.60 33.71 8.15
CA SER A 177 17.33 33.04 8.52
C SER A 177 16.83 31.83 7.73
N THR A 178 17.52 31.24 6.78
CA THR A 178 17.00 30.03 6.12
C THR A 178 17.88 28.78 6.22
N CYS A 179 19.03 28.84 6.88
CA CYS A 179 19.98 27.72 6.92
C CYS A 179 19.70 26.65 7.99
N SER A 180 18.94 26.98 9.04
CA SER A 180 18.67 26.03 10.12
C SER A 180 17.71 24.90 9.76
N MET A 181 16.80 25.10 8.79
CA MET A 181 15.86 24.06 8.38
C MET A 181 16.45 23.04 7.39
N ARG A 182 17.45 23.41 6.58
CA ARG A 182 18.08 22.48 5.64
C ARG A 182 18.97 21.44 6.31
N ASN A 183 19.63 21.78 7.40
CA ASN A 183 20.53 20.84 8.10
C ASN A 183 19.78 19.77 8.89
N ASN A 184 18.57 20.04 9.40
CA ASN A 184 17.74 19.04 10.07
C ASN A 184 17.13 18.01 9.12
N TRP A 185 16.93 18.34 7.84
CA TRP A 185 16.36 17.43 6.85
C TRP A 185 17.32 16.30 6.45
N SER A 186 18.62 16.59 6.32
CA SER A 186 19.60 15.57 5.97
C SER A 186 19.88 14.60 7.13
N GLN A 187 19.75 15.04 8.39
CA GLN A 187 19.95 14.18 9.56
C GLN A 187 18.84 13.13 9.75
N THR A 188 17.59 13.40 9.31
CA THR A 188 16.47 12.48 9.52
C THR A 188 16.25 11.51 8.36
N THR A 189 16.89 11.71 7.21
CA THR A 189 16.63 10.95 5.97
C THR A 189 17.83 10.17 5.44
N TRP A 190 18.96 10.19 6.13
CA TRP A 190 20.21 9.57 5.72
C TRP A 190 20.09 8.06 5.40
N TRP A 191 19.17 7.36 6.05
CA TRP A 191 18.95 5.92 5.93
C TRP A 191 17.93 5.54 4.83
N PHE A 192 17.27 6.52 4.19
CA PHE A 192 16.20 6.25 3.22
C PHE A 192 16.68 5.43 2.04
N GLU A 193 17.84 5.77 1.48
CA GLU A 193 18.42 5.08 0.33
C GLU A 193 18.86 3.65 0.69
N ASP A 194 19.42 3.46 1.86
CA ASP A 194 19.90 2.16 2.33
C ASP A 194 18.77 1.13 2.48
N LEU A 195 17.59 1.59 2.89
CA LEU A 195 16.42 0.72 3.06
C LEU A 195 15.59 0.53 1.77
N LEU A 196 16.05 1.04 0.62
CA LEU A 196 15.45 0.71 -0.67
C LEU A 196 15.61 -0.78 -1.05
N VAL A 197 16.54 -1.46 -0.43
CA VAL A 197 16.78 -2.91 -0.61
C VAL A 197 15.64 -3.79 -0.08
N LEU A 198 14.74 -3.25 0.74
CA LEU A 198 13.64 -4.00 1.35
C LEU A 198 12.66 -4.54 0.29
N ASN A 199 12.38 -5.85 0.34
CA ASN A 199 11.25 -6.46 -0.36
C ASN A 199 9.91 -6.10 0.34
N ALA A 200 8.76 -6.40 -0.27
CA ALA A 200 7.46 -6.00 0.23
C ALA A 200 7.17 -6.50 1.67
N ASN A 201 7.56 -7.73 1.99
CA ASN A 201 7.34 -8.32 3.31
C ASN A 201 8.21 -7.65 4.39
N SER A 202 9.50 -7.46 4.08
CA SER A 202 10.43 -6.78 4.99
C SER A 202 10.07 -5.32 5.18
N PHE A 203 9.57 -4.67 4.12
CA PHE A 203 9.08 -3.29 4.18
C PHE A 203 7.88 -3.15 5.13
N ASP A 204 6.86 -4.03 5.03
CA ASP A 204 5.73 -4.03 5.97
C ASP A 204 6.21 -4.19 7.42
N LYS A 205 7.08 -5.18 7.67
CA LYS A 205 7.64 -5.43 9.00
C LYS A 205 8.40 -4.23 9.57
N VAL A 206 9.28 -3.61 8.77
CA VAL A 206 10.07 -2.43 9.19
C VAL A 206 9.16 -1.27 9.56
N ILE A 207 8.18 -0.93 8.71
CA ILE A 207 7.28 0.19 9.00
C ILE A 207 6.49 -0.07 10.30
N ARG A 208 5.98 -1.27 10.52
CA ARG A 208 5.29 -1.62 11.77
C ARG A 208 6.21 -1.57 12.98
N MET A 209 7.45 -2.02 12.86
CA MET A 209 8.46 -1.90 13.92
C MET A 209 8.79 -0.43 14.23
N MET A 210 8.98 0.42 13.20
CA MET A 210 9.21 1.86 13.38
C MET A 210 8.06 2.52 14.16
N MET A 211 6.81 2.17 13.82
CA MET A 211 5.64 2.67 14.53
C MET A 211 5.59 2.17 15.98
N SER A 212 5.87 0.87 16.22
CA SER A 212 5.88 0.29 17.57
C SER A 212 6.97 0.89 18.47
N GLN A 213 8.11 1.26 17.90
CA GLN A 213 9.20 1.94 18.59
C GLN A 213 9.03 3.46 18.66
N LYS A 214 7.85 3.97 18.29
CA LYS A 214 7.46 5.39 18.39
C LYS A 214 8.33 6.33 17.56
N LEU A 215 8.86 5.86 16.44
CA LEU A 215 9.47 6.76 15.46
C LEU A 215 8.40 7.74 14.95
N GLU A 216 8.79 8.98 14.68
CA GLU A 216 7.88 10.03 14.22
C GLU A 216 7.12 9.60 12.95
N HIS A 217 5.79 9.57 13.01
CA HIS A 217 4.92 9.15 11.90
C HIS A 217 5.16 9.97 10.62
N ALA A 218 5.42 11.27 10.75
CA ALA A 218 5.71 12.12 9.59
C ALA A 218 7.02 11.71 8.87
N THR A 219 8.03 11.25 9.62
CA THR A 219 9.28 10.74 9.06
C THR A 219 9.08 9.38 8.38
N ILE A 220 8.30 8.47 8.99
CA ILE A 220 7.94 7.19 8.37
C ILE A 220 7.14 7.43 7.09
N PHE A 221 6.15 8.34 7.10
CA PHE A 221 5.36 8.69 5.92
C PHE A 221 6.26 9.24 4.79
N ARG A 222 7.21 10.13 5.10
CA ARG A 222 8.19 10.63 4.13
C ARG A 222 9.01 9.50 3.52
N PHE A 223 9.40 8.50 4.31
CA PHE A 223 10.12 7.33 3.79
C PHE A 223 9.24 6.51 2.83
N ILE A 224 7.97 6.28 3.15
CA ILE A 224 7.03 5.60 2.24
C ILE A 224 6.91 6.35 0.91
N VAL A 225 6.73 7.67 0.95
CA VAL A 225 6.65 8.51 -0.27
C VAL A 225 7.95 8.44 -1.07
N PHE A 226 9.10 8.53 -0.40
CA PHE A 226 10.43 8.42 -1.00
C PHE A 226 10.60 7.06 -1.69
N ARG A 227 10.28 5.96 -0.98
CA ARG A 227 10.35 4.60 -1.52
C ARG A 227 9.52 4.43 -2.79
N LEU A 228 8.28 4.94 -2.80
CA LEU A 228 7.38 4.84 -3.94
C LEU A 228 7.82 5.70 -5.14
N LYS A 229 8.50 6.83 -4.90
CA LYS A 229 9.11 7.65 -5.96
C LYS A 229 10.38 7.02 -6.53
N SER A 230 11.18 6.37 -5.70
CA SER A 230 12.45 5.72 -6.12
C SER A 230 12.23 4.48 -6.99
N ILE A 231 11.04 3.91 -7.00
CA ILE A 231 10.68 2.70 -7.76
C ILE A 231 10.77 2.88 -9.29
N TYR A 232 10.81 4.10 -9.80
CA TYR A 232 11.00 4.34 -11.25
C TYR A 232 12.29 3.74 -11.82
N LEU A 233 13.22 3.31 -10.96
CA LEU A 233 14.52 2.73 -11.31
C LEU A 233 14.56 1.20 -11.17
N SER A 234 13.49 0.54 -10.75
CA SER A 234 13.50 -0.89 -10.39
C SER A 234 13.19 -1.81 -11.56
N VAL A 235 13.81 -2.99 -11.55
CA VAL A 235 13.76 -4.00 -12.62
C VAL A 235 12.59 -4.99 -12.49
N LYS A 236 11.87 -5.02 -11.35
CA LYS A 236 10.83 -6.04 -11.04
C LYS A 236 9.43 -5.43 -10.85
N PRO A 237 8.61 -5.28 -11.92
CA PRO A 237 7.29 -4.63 -11.83
C PRO A 237 6.31 -5.27 -10.82
N ALA A 238 6.36 -6.60 -10.68
CA ALA A 238 5.46 -7.32 -9.76
C ALA A 238 5.75 -7.00 -8.28
N GLU A 239 7.01 -6.88 -7.90
CA GLU A 239 7.41 -6.52 -6.54
C GLU A 239 7.04 -5.06 -6.22
N GLU A 240 7.17 -4.18 -7.20
CA GLU A 240 6.75 -2.78 -7.08
C GLU A 240 5.26 -2.62 -6.85
N CYS A 241 4.43 -3.41 -7.52
CA CYS A 241 2.99 -3.43 -7.27
C CYS A 241 2.71 -3.84 -5.82
N LYS A 242 3.36 -4.91 -5.32
CA LYS A 242 3.20 -5.37 -3.94
C LYS A 242 3.63 -4.31 -2.92
N ILE A 243 4.78 -3.66 -3.12
CA ILE A 243 5.24 -2.57 -2.23
C ILE A 243 4.23 -1.42 -2.21
N THR A 244 3.65 -1.08 -3.36
CA THR A 244 2.64 -0.02 -3.44
C THR A 244 1.36 -0.42 -2.69
N GLU A 245 0.90 -1.66 -2.84
CA GLU A 245 -0.27 -2.19 -2.14
C GLU A 245 -0.04 -2.23 -0.62
N VAL A 246 1.11 -2.72 -0.18
CA VAL A 246 1.53 -2.69 1.23
C VAL A 246 1.58 -1.26 1.76
N SER A 247 2.17 -0.33 1.01
CA SER A 247 2.22 1.09 1.38
C SER A 247 0.82 1.66 1.60
N ILE A 248 -0.11 1.44 0.67
CA ILE A 248 -1.50 1.91 0.80
C ILE A 248 -2.20 1.29 2.02
N ASN A 249 -1.92 0.02 2.33
CA ASN A 249 -2.46 -0.61 3.53
C ASN A 249 -1.91 0.03 4.81
N LEU A 250 -0.61 0.30 4.84
CA LEU A 250 0.04 0.91 5.99
C LEU A 250 -0.45 2.34 6.27
N LEU A 251 -0.82 3.11 5.23
CA LEU A 251 -1.32 4.49 5.40
C LEU A 251 -2.54 4.59 6.33
N SER A 252 -3.35 3.53 6.44
CA SER A 252 -4.49 3.51 7.36
C SER A 252 -4.09 3.41 8.85
N LEU A 253 -2.83 3.14 9.16
CA LEU A 253 -2.30 3.06 10.52
C LEU A 253 -1.78 4.42 11.03
N PHE A 254 -1.66 5.42 10.15
CA PHE A 254 -1.12 6.73 10.48
C PHE A 254 -2.18 7.68 10.98
N ASP A 255 -1.79 8.55 11.91
CA ASP A 255 -2.62 9.69 12.28
C ASP A 255 -2.74 10.67 11.10
N ARG A 256 -3.93 11.19 10.86
CA ARG A 256 -4.18 12.15 9.77
C ARG A 256 -3.26 13.38 9.82
N SER A 257 -2.89 13.84 11.01
CA SER A 257 -1.97 14.97 11.21
C SER A 257 -0.54 14.71 10.70
N SER A 258 -0.15 13.44 10.59
CA SER A 258 1.17 13.01 10.11
C SER A 258 1.25 12.81 8.60
N LEU A 259 0.09 12.80 7.93
CA LEU A 259 -0.01 12.65 6.49
C LEU A 259 -0.02 14.01 5.79
N SER A 260 0.80 14.20 4.76
CA SER A 260 0.71 15.39 3.93
C SER A 260 -0.11 15.13 2.68
N CYS A 261 -0.99 16.06 2.33
CA CYS A 261 -1.80 15.98 1.11
C CYS A 261 -0.92 15.82 -0.13
N LYS A 262 0.15 16.61 -0.24
CA LYS A 262 1.15 16.49 -1.34
C LYS A 262 1.71 15.07 -1.43
N GLY A 263 2.13 14.47 -0.31
CA GLY A 263 2.66 13.11 -0.30
C GLY A 263 1.64 12.07 -0.74
N LEU A 264 0.36 12.21 -0.35
CA LEU A 264 -0.72 11.34 -0.78
C LEU A 264 -1.00 11.44 -2.28
N PHE A 265 -0.97 12.66 -2.85
CA PHE A 265 -1.10 12.84 -4.31
C PHE A 265 0.12 12.29 -5.06
N ASP A 266 1.34 12.41 -4.52
CA ASP A 266 2.54 11.77 -5.06
C ASP A 266 2.36 10.24 -5.13
N ILE A 267 1.84 9.63 -4.06
CA ILE A 267 1.51 8.18 -4.02
C ILE A 267 0.43 7.85 -5.05
N LEU A 268 -0.61 8.67 -5.17
CA LEU A 268 -1.68 8.48 -6.14
C LEU A 268 -1.14 8.48 -7.58
N LEU A 269 -0.27 9.42 -7.93
CA LEU A 269 0.35 9.51 -9.25
C LEU A 269 1.23 8.28 -9.52
N ALA A 270 2.05 7.86 -8.55
CA ALA A 270 2.83 6.63 -8.65
C ALA A 270 1.95 5.39 -8.81
N ALA A 271 0.85 5.30 -8.07
CA ALA A 271 -0.11 4.20 -8.12
C ALA A 271 -0.88 4.11 -9.44
N ARG A 272 -1.12 5.25 -10.12
CA ARG A 272 -1.81 5.28 -11.42
C ARG A 272 -1.02 4.63 -12.54
N LEU A 273 0.30 4.68 -12.47
CA LEU A 273 1.21 4.07 -13.45
C LEU A 273 1.30 2.55 -13.30
N LYS A 274 0.78 2.00 -12.21
CA LYS A 274 0.85 0.59 -11.87
C LYS A 274 -0.50 -0.10 -12.03
N ASN A 275 -0.44 -1.40 -12.33
CA ASN A 275 -1.65 -2.22 -12.48
C ASN A 275 -2.19 -2.71 -11.11
N LEU A 276 -2.52 -1.76 -10.24
CA LEU A 276 -3.09 -2.05 -8.92
C LEU A 276 -4.54 -2.49 -9.03
N SER A 277 -4.98 -3.33 -8.08
CA SER A 277 -6.39 -3.70 -7.97
C SER A 277 -7.28 -2.48 -7.67
N LYS A 278 -8.56 -2.57 -8.05
CA LYS A 278 -9.54 -1.50 -7.80
C LYS A 278 -9.66 -1.17 -6.31
N PHE A 279 -9.52 -2.16 -5.44
CA PHE A 279 -9.58 -2.01 -3.99
C PHE A 279 -8.56 -1.00 -3.46
N TYR A 280 -7.28 -1.15 -3.82
CA TYR A 280 -6.23 -0.24 -3.34
C TYR A 280 -6.38 1.18 -3.91
N LYS A 281 -6.81 1.30 -5.17
CA LYS A 281 -7.11 2.61 -5.78
C LYS A 281 -8.20 3.34 -5.02
N LEU A 282 -9.31 2.66 -4.72
CA LEU A 282 -10.42 3.24 -3.96
C LEU A 282 -10.02 3.57 -2.52
N LYS A 283 -9.24 2.71 -1.87
CA LYS A 283 -8.73 2.96 -0.50
C LYS A 283 -7.89 4.23 -0.43
N LEU A 284 -6.99 4.43 -1.41
CA LEU A 284 -6.16 5.63 -1.49
C LEU A 284 -7.00 6.87 -1.82
N GLU A 285 -7.93 6.78 -2.77
CA GLU A 285 -8.84 7.87 -3.12
C GLU A 285 -9.74 8.28 -1.94
N HIS A 286 -10.19 7.30 -1.14
CA HIS A 286 -10.96 7.58 0.07
C HIS A 286 -10.12 8.32 1.13
N LEU A 287 -8.88 7.89 1.34
CA LEU A 287 -7.97 8.57 2.26
C LEU A 287 -7.70 10.01 1.84
N ILE A 288 -7.40 10.25 0.55
CA ILE A 288 -7.18 11.59 0.00
C ILE A 288 -8.46 12.43 0.14
N GLY A 289 -9.61 11.87 -0.25
CA GLY A 289 -10.91 12.55 -0.15
C GLY A 289 -11.21 12.99 1.27
N SER A 290 -10.92 12.15 2.27
CA SER A 290 -11.11 12.50 3.68
C SER A 290 -10.27 13.69 4.17
N MET A 291 -9.21 14.06 3.43
CA MET A 291 -8.31 15.18 3.72
C MET A 291 -8.37 16.28 2.66
N LEU A 292 -9.46 16.33 1.88
CA LEU A 292 -9.61 17.24 0.75
C LEU A 292 -9.58 18.73 1.18
N ASP A 293 -9.95 19.04 2.43
CA ASP A 293 -9.86 20.37 3.05
C ASP A 293 -8.41 20.90 3.20
N GLN A 294 -7.41 20.02 3.07
CA GLN A 294 -5.98 20.36 3.08
C GLN A 294 -5.36 20.41 1.68
N SER A 295 -6.15 20.13 0.65
CA SER A 295 -5.70 20.12 -0.73
C SER A 295 -5.65 21.53 -1.33
N THR A 296 -4.79 21.73 -2.33
CA THR A 296 -4.73 22.93 -3.16
C THR A 296 -5.28 22.62 -4.55
N LEU A 297 -5.55 23.65 -5.34
CA LEU A 297 -6.00 23.50 -6.73
C LEU A 297 -5.02 22.64 -7.55
N ASP A 298 -3.71 22.88 -7.42
CA ASP A 298 -2.67 22.15 -8.15
C ASP A 298 -2.72 20.63 -7.91
N HIS A 299 -3.14 20.20 -6.70
CA HIS A 299 -3.31 18.78 -6.41
C HIS A 299 -4.47 18.16 -7.20
N LEU A 300 -5.50 18.93 -7.53
CA LEU A 300 -6.67 18.46 -8.29
C LEU A 300 -6.44 18.48 -9.81
N LEU A 301 -5.48 19.26 -10.29
CA LEU A 301 -5.15 19.38 -11.71
C LEU A 301 -4.35 18.17 -12.22
N VAL A 302 -4.86 16.97 -11.93
CA VAL A 302 -4.24 15.71 -12.36
C VAL A 302 -4.57 15.46 -13.83
N PRO A 303 -3.54 15.25 -14.70
CA PRO A 303 -3.77 14.99 -16.11
C PRO A 303 -4.65 13.76 -16.35
N SER A 304 -5.53 13.83 -17.34
CA SER A 304 -6.36 12.69 -17.75
C SER A 304 -5.49 11.54 -18.28
N PRO A 305 -5.74 10.28 -17.88
CA PRO A 305 -5.00 9.13 -18.40
C PRO A 305 -5.20 8.92 -19.91
N GLN A 306 -6.32 9.36 -20.43
CA GLN A 306 -6.65 9.36 -21.84
C GLN A 306 -6.76 10.82 -22.33
N ARG A 307 -5.65 11.38 -22.79
CA ARG A 307 -5.59 12.77 -23.35
C ARG A 307 -6.59 13.07 -24.47
N LYS A 308 -7.37 12.08 -24.90
CA LYS A 308 -8.32 12.20 -26.01
C LYS A 308 -9.65 12.89 -25.64
N HIS A 309 -9.97 13.06 -24.36
CA HIS A 309 -11.32 13.49 -23.96
C HIS A 309 -11.36 14.78 -23.12
N HIS A 310 -10.34 15.11 -22.36
CA HIS A 310 -10.25 16.31 -21.50
C HIS A 310 -8.84 16.43 -20.91
N VAL A 311 -8.47 17.65 -20.55
CA VAL A 311 -7.12 17.96 -20.04
C VAL A 311 -6.90 17.28 -18.68
N TYR A 312 -7.85 17.40 -17.76
CA TYR A 312 -7.75 16.92 -16.38
C TYR A 312 -8.66 15.73 -16.10
N ASP A 313 -8.30 14.91 -15.10
CA ASP A 313 -9.11 13.75 -14.66
C ASP A 313 -10.28 14.19 -13.76
N VAL A 314 -11.32 14.72 -14.39
CA VAL A 314 -12.57 15.13 -13.74
C VAL A 314 -13.23 13.98 -12.96
N ASN A 315 -13.10 12.75 -13.43
CA ASN A 315 -13.68 11.60 -12.75
C ASN A 315 -12.97 11.32 -11.41
N LEU A 316 -11.64 11.51 -11.36
CA LEU A 316 -10.89 11.39 -10.12
C LEU A 316 -11.38 12.43 -9.09
N VAL A 317 -11.45 13.70 -9.49
CA VAL A 317 -11.87 14.78 -8.59
C VAL A 317 -13.30 14.54 -8.09
N LEU A 318 -14.19 14.05 -8.95
CA LEU A 318 -15.55 13.68 -8.53
C LEU A 318 -15.55 12.53 -7.50
N ARG A 319 -14.66 11.54 -7.63
CA ARG A 319 -14.53 10.46 -6.64
C ARG A 319 -13.95 10.97 -5.32
N LEU A 320 -12.95 11.86 -5.36
CA LEU A 320 -12.40 12.49 -4.15
C LEU A 320 -13.43 13.32 -3.41
N ALA A 321 -14.22 14.13 -4.12
CA ALA A 321 -15.29 14.91 -3.54
C ALA A 321 -16.39 14.01 -2.92
N LYS A 322 -16.73 12.90 -3.57
CA LYS A 322 -17.66 11.91 -3.01
C LYS A 322 -17.09 11.24 -1.75
N ALA A 323 -15.80 10.91 -1.73
CA ALA A 323 -15.14 10.36 -0.56
C ALA A 323 -15.15 11.35 0.61
N PHE A 324 -14.96 12.65 0.35
CA PHE A 324 -15.14 13.71 1.36
C PHE A 324 -16.56 13.72 1.94
N LEU A 325 -17.58 13.57 1.09
CA LEU A 325 -18.98 13.53 1.52
C LEU A 325 -19.28 12.35 2.46
N LEU A 326 -18.65 11.20 2.28
CA LEU A 326 -18.84 10.04 3.16
C LEU A 326 -18.39 10.33 4.60
N GLU A 327 -17.37 11.17 4.78
CA GLU A 327 -16.88 11.61 6.09
C GLU A 327 -17.56 12.92 6.56
N GLY A 328 -18.48 13.47 5.78
CA GLY A 328 -19.05 14.81 5.95
C GLY A 328 -19.69 15.07 7.32
N SER A 329 -20.25 14.04 7.99
CA SER A 329 -20.83 14.15 9.33
C SER A 329 -19.81 14.47 10.43
N LYS A 330 -18.53 14.17 10.18
CA LYS A 330 -17.41 14.40 11.11
C LYS A 330 -16.70 15.73 10.83
N MET A 331 -17.03 16.42 9.73
CA MET A 331 -16.32 17.60 9.25
C MET A 331 -16.90 18.88 9.83
N SER A 332 -16.03 19.81 10.23
CA SER A 332 -16.41 21.14 10.69
C SER A 332 -16.89 22.02 9.53
N ARG A 333 -17.67 23.07 9.85
CA ARG A 333 -18.13 24.04 8.85
C ARG A 333 -16.96 24.68 8.07
N ASN A 334 -15.85 24.96 8.73
CA ASN A 334 -14.66 25.51 8.09
C ASN A 334 -14.05 24.55 7.04
N GLN A 335 -14.03 23.24 7.32
CA GLN A 335 -13.56 22.24 6.35
C GLN A 335 -14.49 22.19 5.14
N TRP A 336 -15.81 22.24 5.35
CA TRP A 336 -16.79 22.32 4.27
C TRP A 336 -16.59 23.57 3.39
N SER A 337 -16.40 24.75 3.99
CA SER A 337 -16.17 26.01 3.28
C SER A 337 -14.86 25.95 2.46
N LYS A 338 -13.77 25.40 3.02
CA LYS A 338 -12.50 25.21 2.32
C LYS A 338 -12.65 24.29 1.09
N VAL A 339 -13.33 23.15 1.25
CA VAL A 339 -13.54 22.21 0.13
C VAL A 339 -14.47 22.82 -0.92
N ALA A 340 -15.50 23.57 -0.51
CA ALA A 340 -16.36 24.28 -1.44
C ALA A 340 -15.58 25.31 -2.27
N SER A 341 -14.76 26.13 -1.63
CA SER A 341 -13.89 27.11 -2.30
C SER A 341 -12.88 26.45 -3.26
N LEU A 342 -12.30 25.31 -2.84
CA LEU A 342 -11.39 24.51 -3.66
C LEU A 342 -12.11 23.96 -4.91
N MET A 343 -13.29 23.37 -4.73
CA MET A 343 -14.10 22.83 -5.83
C MET A 343 -14.58 23.92 -6.80
N ASP A 344 -14.97 25.09 -6.29
CA ASP A 344 -15.38 26.21 -7.12
C ASP A 344 -14.18 26.76 -7.93
N SER A 345 -12.97 26.78 -7.34
CA SER A 345 -11.73 27.10 -8.08
C SER A 345 -11.43 26.07 -9.19
N TYR A 346 -11.62 24.78 -8.87
CA TYR A 346 -11.45 23.70 -9.85
C TYR A 346 -12.49 23.78 -10.98
N LEU A 347 -13.73 24.15 -10.67
CA LEU A 347 -14.79 24.33 -11.67
C LEU A 347 -14.44 25.47 -12.64
N ILE A 348 -13.89 26.60 -12.16
CA ILE A 348 -13.42 27.72 -13.01
C ILE A 348 -12.32 27.23 -13.96
N GLU A 349 -11.38 26.43 -13.47
CA GLU A 349 -10.26 25.91 -14.27
C GLU A 349 -10.70 24.94 -15.37
N VAL A 350 -11.69 24.10 -15.11
CA VAL A 350 -12.16 23.10 -16.08
C VAL A 350 -13.31 23.58 -16.98
N ALA A 351 -13.98 24.69 -16.64
CA ALA A 351 -15.09 25.23 -17.40
C ALA A 351 -14.77 25.56 -18.86
N PRO A 352 -13.55 26.09 -19.19
CA PRO A 352 -13.17 26.39 -20.57
C PRO A 352 -12.89 25.16 -21.44
N ASP A 353 -12.81 23.95 -20.87
CA ASP A 353 -12.52 22.74 -21.65
C ASP A 353 -13.75 22.31 -22.48
N PHE A 354 -13.72 22.61 -23.77
CA PHE A 354 -14.79 22.31 -24.72
C PHE A 354 -15.07 20.81 -24.88
N LEU A 355 -14.17 19.92 -24.45
CA LEU A 355 -14.36 18.46 -24.44
C LEU A 355 -15.08 17.98 -23.19
N LEU A 356 -15.24 18.82 -22.17
CA LEU A 356 -15.88 18.45 -20.92
C LEU A 356 -17.41 18.31 -21.09
N LYS A 357 -17.88 17.06 -21.03
CA LYS A 357 -19.30 16.75 -21.24
C LYS A 357 -20.22 17.41 -20.19
N PRO A 358 -21.41 17.92 -20.61
CA PRO A 358 -22.36 18.59 -19.72
C PRO A 358 -22.71 17.77 -18.48
N ALA A 359 -22.94 16.47 -18.62
CA ALA A 359 -23.26 15.59 -17.52
C ALA A 359 -22.14 15.49 -16.45
N LYS A 360 -20.86 15.58 -16.88
CA LYS A 360 -19.72 15.57 -15.94
C LYS A 360 -19.55 16.90 -15.22
N PHE A 361 -19.67 18.00 -15.95
CA PHE A 361 -19.62 19.33 -15.36
C PHE A 361 -20.78 19.51 -14.36
N ALA A 362 -21.99 19.13 -14.73
CA ALA A 362 -23.14 19.14 -13.83
C ALA A 362 -22.92 18.28 -12.56
N ALA A 363 -22.31 17.10 -12.73
CA ALA A 363 -22.00 16.23 -11.57
C ALA A 363 -21.01 16.90 -10.60
N LEU A 364 -20.00 17.65 -11.11
CA LEU A 364 -19.07 18.41 -10.27
C LEU A 364 -19.76 19.59 -9.56
N VAL A 365 -20.56 20.34 -10.30
CA VAL A 365 -21.32 21.50 -9.76
C VAL A 365 -22.24 21.08 -8.61
N MET A 366 -22.90 19.92 -8.76
CA MET A 366 -23.89 19.40 -7.82
C MET A 366 -23.30 18.51 -6.72
N VAL A 367 -22.00 18.19 -6.73
CA VAL A 367 -21.42 17.25 -5.76
C VAL A 367 -21.48 17.75 -4.34
N LEU A 368 -21.32 19.06 -4.12
CA LEU A 368 -21.38 19.67 -2.78
C LEU A 368 -22.74 20.34 -2.56
N PRO A 369 -23.27 20.28 -1.31
CA PRO A 369 -24.49 20.98 -0.95
C PRO A 369 -24.28 22.50 -0.93
N ASP A 370 -25.34 23.27 -1.20
CA ASP A 370 -25.31 24.74 -1.14
C ASP A 370 -24.91 25.27 0.25
N SER A 371 -25.24 24.53 1.32
CA SER A 371 -24.87 24.88 2.68
C SER A 371 -23.35 24.91 2.94
N ALA A 372 -22.55 24.24 2.10
CA ALA A 372 -21.09 24.25 2.18
C ALA A 372 -20.48 25.58 1.69
N ARG A 373 -21.22 26.37 0.92
CA ARG A 373 -20.78 27.63 0.32
C ARG A 373 -21.28 28.83 1.12
N GLU A 374 -20.40 29.78 1.37
CA GLU A 374 -20.74 31.07 1.94
C GLU A 374 -21.13 32.08 0.84
N SER A 375 -20.45 32.07 -0.30
CA SER A 375 -20.76 32.80 -1.51
C SER A 375 -20.96 31.85 -2.70
N SER A 376 -21.81 32.25 -3.65
CA SER A 376 -22.03 31.55 -4.92
C SER A 376 -21.37 32.23 -6.10
N ASP A 377 -20.57 33.28 -5.91
CA ASP A 377 -19.98 34.08 -7.00
C ASP A 377 -19.05 33.25 -7.90
N ARG A 378 -18.14 32.47 -7.30
CA ARG A 378 -17.22 31.60 -8.04
C ARG A 378 -17.95 30.49 -8.80
N LEU A 379 -18.97 29.91 -8.18
CA LEU A 379 -19.81 28.92 -8.81
C LEU A 379 -20.56 29.49 -10.00
N TYR A 380 -21.14 30.71 -9.85
CA TYR A 380 -21.77 31.46 -10.93
C TYR A 380 -20.77 31.72 -12.08
N GLN A 381 -19.58 32.23 -11.77
CA GLN A 381 -18.52 32.48 -12.74
C GLN A 381 -18.16 31.20 -13.52
N ALA A 382 -17.99 30.08 -12.85
CA ALA A 382 -17.65 28.81 -13.50
C ALA A 382 -18.75 28.32 -14.43
N ILE A 383 -20.03 28.46 -14.02
CA ILE A 383 -21.17 28.08 -14.85
C ILE A 383 -21.30 29.00 -16.05
N ASP A 384 -21.13 30.32 -15.87
CA ASP A 384 -21.18 31.29 -16.96
C ASP A 384 -20.11 31.02 -18.01
N MET A 385 -18.85 30.81 -17.60
CA MET A 385 -17.78 30.39 -18.52
C MET A 385 -18.11 29.11 -19.27
N TYR A 386 -18.67 28.11 -18.56
CA TYR A 386 -19.05 26.85 -19.19
C TYR A 386 -20.15 27.06 -20.25
N LEU A 387 -21.18 27.88 -19.97
CA LEU A 387 -22.25 28.20 -20.90
C LEU A 387 -21.76 28.96 -22.15
N GLN A 388 -20.76 29.84 -21.98
CA GLN A 388 -20.14 30.60 -23.10
C GLN A 388 -19.40 29.66 -24.05
N VAL A 389 -18.72 28.63 -23.54
CA VAL A 389 -17.95 27.67 -24.35
C VAL A 389 -18.85 26.60 -24.98
N HIS A 390 -19.91 26.19 -24.28
CA HIS A 390 -20.79 25.10 -24.69
C HIS A 390 -22.14 25.63 -25.21
N VAL A 391 -22.12 26.30 -26.33
CA VAL A 391 -23.31 26.96 -26.90
C VAL A 391 -24.42 25.98 -27.30
N GLN A 392 -24.11 24.70 -27.56
CA GLN A 392 -25.06 23.67 -28.00
C GLN A 392 -25.75 22.92 -26.86
N LEU A 393 -25.72 23.46 -25.62
CA LEU A 393 -26.46 22.85 -24.51
C LEU A 393 -27.96 22.89 -24.75
N SER A 394 -28.63 21.80 -24.38
CA SER A 394 -30.09 21.81 -24.32
C SER A 394 -30.59 22.76 -23.23
N GLU A 395 -31.78 23.32 -23.41
CA GLU A 395 -32.40 24.20 -22.41
C GLU A 395 -32.55 23.50 -21.04
N GLU A 396 -32.81 22.18 -21.05
CA GLU A 396 -32.87 21.39 -19.80
C GLU A 396 -31.52 21.32 -19.09
N GLU A 397 -30.40 21.14 -19.81
CA GLU A 397 -29.06 21.11 -19.24
C GLU A 397 -28.67 22.48 -18.68
N LYS A 398 -28.97 23.56 -19.43
CA LYS A 398 -28.77 24.93 -18.92
C LYS A 398 -29.54 25.18 -17.64
N MET A 399 -30.83 24.83 -17.63
CA MET A 399 -31.67 25.00 -16.46
C MET A 399 -31.15 24.24 -15.25
N ARG A 400 -30.68 23.00 -15.44
CA ARG A 400 -30.06 22.21 -14.36
C ARG A 400 -28.83 22.88 -13.79
N LEU A 401 -27.92 23.37 -14.61
CA LEU A 401 -26.71 24.06 -14.16
C LEU A 401 -27.05 25.36 -13.43
N CYS A 402 -27.91 26.18 -14.03
CA CYS A 402 -28.26 27.48 -13.47
C CYS A 402 -29.10 27.37 -12.18
N SER A 403 -29.85 26.29 -11.98
CA SER A 403 -30.66 26.07 -10.78
C SER A 403 -29.84 25.83 -9.51
N VAL A 404 -28.55 25.49 -9.63
CA VAL A 404 -27.66 25.24 -8.47
C VAL A 404 -27.17 26.55 -7.85
N VAL A 405 -27.15 27.64 -8.62
CA VAL A 405 -26.67 28.95 -8.15
C VAL A 405 -27.68 29.57 -7.17
N ASN A 406 -27.26 29.70 -5.93
CA ASN A 406 -28.08 30.39 -4.93
C ASN A 406 -27.88 31.91 -5.08
N ARG A 407 -28.91 32.59 -5.60
CA ARG A 407 -28.87 34.05 -5.86
C ARG A 407 -28.78 34.88 -4.59
N ASP A 408 -29.28 34.37 -3.48
CA ASP A 408 -29.26 35.09 -2.20
C ASP A 408 -27.83 35.10 -1.59
N LYS A 409 -26.89 34.32 -2.15
CA LYS A 409 -25.48 34.29 -1.78
C LYS A 409 -24.56 34.95 -2.80
N LEU A 410 -25.13 35.62 -3.82
CA LEU A 410 -24.34 36.37 -4.79
C LEU A 410 -24.04 37.77 -4.29
N SER A 411 -22.86 38.28 -4.60
CA SER A 411 -22.50 39.69 -4.35
C SER A 411 -23.33 40.63 -5.23
N ALA A 412 -23.37 41.92 -4.87
CA ALA A 412 -24.08 42.91 -5.66
C ALA A 412 -23.56 42.98 -7.11
N GLU A 413 -22.25 42.88 -7.30
CA GLU A 413 -21.58 42.88 -8.63
C GLU A 413 -22.01 41.65 -9.45
N ALA A 414 -22.02 40.46 -8.83
CA ALA A 414 -22.44 39.22 -9.49
C ALA A 414 -23.93 39.25 -9.85
N LEU A 415 -24.77 39.85 -9.02
CA LEU A 415 -26.20 40.06 -9.30
C LEU A 415 -26.43 41.01 -10.46
N GLU A 416 -25.66 42.09 -10.54
CA GLU A 416 -25.73 43.05 -11.65
C GLU A 416 -25.32 42.39 -12.97
N HIS A 417 -24.20 41.67 -12.97
CA HIS A 417 -23.75 40.89 -14.12
C HIS A 417 -24.79 39.83 -14.53
N LEU A 418 -25.36 39.10 -13.54
CA LEU A 418 -26.40 38.10 -13.79
C LEU A 418 -27.66 38.71 -14.42
N ALA A 419 -28.04 39.95 -14.04
CA ALA A 419 -29.21 40.63 -14.58
C ALA A 419 -29.06 40.99 -16.08
N GLN A 420 -27.82 41.22 -16.54
CA GLN A 420 -27.46 41.52 -17.90
C GLN A 420 -27.13 40.28 -18.73
N ASN A 421 -26.93 39.13 -18.10
CA ASN A 421 -26.49 37.89 -18.74
C ASN A 421 -27.62 37.16 -19.43
N SER A 422 -27.68 37.23 -20.76
CA SER A 422 -28.70 36.56 -21.58
C SER A 422 -28.60 35.03 -21.58
N ASN A 423 -27.45 34.45 -21.21
CA ASN A 423 -27.25 33.01 -21.16
C ASN A 423 -27.89 32.40 -19.91
N PHE A 424 -28.18 33.23 -18.89
CA PHE A 424 -28.78 32.77 -17.65
C PHE A 424 -30.32 32.93 -17.67
N PRO A 425 -31.09 31.86 -17.36
CA PRO A 425 -32.54 31.93 -17.32
C PRO A 425 -33.07 32.89 -16.25
N SER A 426 -34.23 33.48 -16.50
CA SER A 426 -34.88 34.36 -15.52
C SER A 426 -35.19 33.65 -14.21
N ARG A 427 -35.30 34.38 -13.09
CA ARG A 427 -35.68 33.80 -11.77
C ARG A 427 -37.02 33.05 -11.85
N LYS A 428 -37.99 33.58 -12.57
CA LYS A 428 -39.32 32.97 -12.75
C LYS A 428 -39.23 31.65 -13.49
N THR A 429 -38.44 31.58 -14.57
CA THR A 429 -38.22 30.37 -15.36
C THR A 429 -37.57 29.27 -14.55
N LEU A 430 -36.51 29.60 -13.78
CA LEU A 430 -35.81 28.64 -12.89
C LEU A 430 -36.74 28.11 -11.79
N GLN A 431 -37.59 28.98 -11.22
CA GLN A 431 -38.51 28.61 -10.16
C GLN A 431 -39.59 27.66 -10.67
N SER A 432 -40.09 27.92 -11.89
CA SER A 432 -41.04 27.03 -12.58
C SER A 432 -40.42 25.64 -12.83
N PHE A 433 -39.18 25.61 -13.31
CA PHE A 433 -38.43 24.37 -13.57
C PHE A 433 -38.21 23.54 -12.29
N ILE A 434 -37.78 24.16 -11.20
CA ILE A 434 -37.57 23.50 -9.90
C ILE A 434 -38.90 22.96 -9.35
N THR A 435 -40.00 23.73 -9.48
CA THR A 435 -41.33 23.31 -9.03
C THR A 435 -41.83 22.11 -9.86
N GLN A 436 -41.58 22.11 -11.16
CA GLN A 436 -41.96 21.01 -12.06
C GLN A 436 -41.19 19.73 -11.74
N GLN A 437 -39.88 19.82 -11.51
CA GLN A 437 -39.06 18.68 -11.09
C GLN A 437 -39.49 18.14 -9.71
N SER A 438 -39.80 19.00 -8.75
CA SER A 438 -40.28 18.58 -7.44
C SER A 438 -41.60 17.81 -7.53
N ARG A 439 -42.54 18.22 -8.41
CA ARG A 439 -43.82 17.52 -8.66
C ARG A 439 -43.59 16.15 -9.29
N SER A 440 -42.68 16.05 -10.26
CA SER A 440 -42.33 14.78 -10.90
C SER A 440 -41.72 13.77 -9.91
N ASN A 441 -40.93 14.25 -8.94
CA ASN A 441 -40.31 13.41 -7.92
C ASN A 441 -41.31 12.93 -6.83
N ILE A 442 -42.33 13.72 -6.49
CA ILE A 442 -43.37 13.32 -5.54
C ILE A 442 -44.20 12.17 -6.13
N SER A 443 -44.52 12.24 -7.42
CA SER A 443 -45.29 11.16 -8.11
C SER A 443 -44.56 9.81 -8.13
N ILE A 444 -43.22 9.80 -8.10
CA ILE A 444 -42.42 8.56 -8.06
C ILE A 444 -42.32 8.03 -6.60
N HIS A 445 -42.31 8.90 -5.60
CA HIS A 445 -42.23 8.50 -4.20
C HIS A 445 -43.49 7.77 -3.72
N ASP A 446 -44.66 8.15 -4.20
CA ASP A 446 -45.93 7.50 -3.86
C ASP A 446 -46.03 6.07 -4.43
N HIS A 447 -45.38 5.80 -5.57
CA HIS A 447 -45.31 4.45 -6.14
C HIS A 447 -44.37 3.51 -5.38
N PHE A 448 -43.35 4.03 -4.71
CA PHE A 448 -42.32 3.24 -3.99
C PHE A 448 -42.72 2.91 -2.55
N SER A 449 -43.59 3.72 -1.90
CA SER A 449 -44.08 3.45 -0.55
C SER A 449 -44.98 2.20 -0.50
N PHE A 450 -45.57 1.79 -1.63
CA PHE A 450 -46.41 0.59 -1.74
C PHE A 450 -45.61 -0.73 -1.74
N LEU A 451 -44.32 -0.69 -2.09
CA LEU A 451 -43.43 -1.88 -2.16
C LEU A 451 -42.68 -2.17 -0.86
N LYS A 452 -42.72 -1.28 0.14
CA LYS A 452 -41.93 -1.38 1.38
C LYS A 452 -42.60 -2.22 2.50
N ASN A 453 -43.84 -2.67 2.30
CA ASN A 453 -44.61 -3.35 3.36
C ASN A 453 -44.57 -4.88 3.33
N SER A 454 -43.67 -5.52 2.54
CA SER A 454 -43.65 -6.98 2.46
C SER A 454 -42.27 -7.63 2.58
N SER A 455 -41.39 -7.16 3.44
CA SER A 455 -40.20 -7.97 3.83
C SER A 455 -39.59 -7.48 5.14
N GLN A 456 -40.16 -7.92 6.26
CA GLN A 456 -39.42 -7.95 7.53
C GLN A 456 -38.98 -9.39 7.80
N SER A 457 -37.66 -9.64 7.83
CA SER A 457 -37.05 -10.62 8.73
C SER A 457 -35.53 -10.39 8.83
N THR A 458 -35.14 -9.94 9.97
CA THR A 458 -33.91 -10.15 10.80
C THR A 458 -32.66 -10.76 10.14
N PHE A 459 -31.55 -10.00 10.14
CA PHE A 459 -30.23 -10.45 10.62
C PHE A 459 -29.34 -9.27 11.00
N HIS A 460 -28.50 -9.46 12.01
CA HIS A 460 -27.81 -8.47 12.84
C HIS A 460 -26.48 -7.94 12.29
N SER A 461 -26.26 -6.65 12.58
CA SER A 461 -25.02 -5.91 12.97
C SER A 461 -23.76 -6.05 12.12
N ASP A 462 -23.28 -4.93 11.69
CA ASP A 462 -22.04 -4.35 11.17
C ASP A 462 -22.09 -3.77 9.74
N ALA A 463 -23.06 -4.16 8.93
CA ALA A 463 -23.31 -3.55 7.62
C ALA A 463 -24.13 -2.23 7.70
N LYS A 464 -24.58 -1.84 8.90
CA LYS A 464 -25.50 -0.72 9.07
C LYS A 464 -24.88 0.66 8.85
N VAL A 465 -23.60 0.83 9.14
CA VAL A 465 -22.92 2.13 9.03
C VAL A 465 -22.62 2.51 7.58
N GLU A 466 -22.24 1.53 6.75
CA GLU A 466 -22.02 1.77 5.31
C GLU A 466 -23.33 1.98 4.56
N GLN A 467 -24.40 1.33 4.99
CA GLN A 467 -25.71 1.42 4.36
C GLN A 467 -26.42 2.75 4.66
N GLU A 468 -26.25 3.32 5.87
CA GLU A 468 -26.77 4.65 6.20
C GLU A 468 -26.08 5.78 5.42
N GLY A 469 -24.78 5.68 5.18
CA GLY A 469 -24.03 6.63 4.33
C GLY A 469 -24.48 6.60 2.88
N LEU A 470 -24.74 5.42 2.33
CA LEU A 470 -25.24 5.22 0.96
C LEU A 470 -26.70 5.65 0.82
N GLU A 471 -27.55 5.41 1.83
CA GLU A 471 -28.93 5.89 1.84
C GLU A 471 -29.00 7.42 1.88
N GLN A 472 -28.12 8.09 2.63
CA GLN A 472 -28.06 9.55 2.64
C GLN A 472 -27.63 10.11 1.27
N ILE A 473 -26.70 9.45 0.56
CA ILE A 473 -26.29 9.85 -0.80
C ILE A 473 -27.45 9.63 -1.79
N LEU A 474 -28.19 8.55 -1.67
CA LEU A 474 -29.38 8.27 -2.47
C LEU A 474 -30.52 9.26 -2.16
N ILE A 475 -30.74 9.61 -0.90
CA ILE A 475 -31.70 10.61 -0.48
C ILE A 475 -31.30 11.99 -1.01
N TYR A 476 -30.00 12.32 -1.00
CA TYR A 476 -29.49 13.57 -1.54
C TYR A 476 -29.63 13.62 -3.08
N ALA A 477 -29.27 12.54 -3.78
CA ALA A 477 -29.45 12.42 -5.23
C ALA A 477 -30.95 12.47 -5.63
N ARG A 478 -31.85 11.87 -4.82
CA ARG A 478 -33.31 11.92 -4.99
C ARG A 478 -33.86 13.32 -4.80
N ARG A 479 -33.34 14.09 -3.83
CA ARG A 479 -33.75 15.50 -3.62
C ARG A 479 -33.40 16.42 -4.78
N HIS A 480 -32.44 16.04 -5.65
CA HIS A 480 -31.92 16.85 -6.75
C HIS A 480 -32.28 16.30 -8.14
N GLY A 481 -33.27 15.41 -8.27
CA GLY A 481 -33.99 15.16 -9.53
C GLY A 481 -33.26 14.31 -10.60
N HIS A 482 -32.40 13.35 -10.21
CA HIS A 482 -31.68 12.50 -11.15
C HIS A 482 -32.29 11.09 -11.34
N SER A 483 -33.50 10.98 -11.87
CA SER A 483 -34.22 9.70 -11.99
C SER A 483 -33.48 8.64 -12.84
N LYS A 484 -33.00 8.98 -14.04
CA LYS A 484 -32.29 8.01 -14.92
C LYS A 484 -30.89 7.60 -14.47
N LYS A 485 -30.24 8.37 -13.58
CA LYS A 485 -28.94 8.00 -13.00
C LYS A 485 -29.07 7.18 -11.71
N ILE A 486 -30.21 7.27 -11.05
CA ILE A 486 -30.52 6.44 -9.87
C ILE A 486 -30.64 4.98 -10.29
N ASP A 487 -31.31 4.67 -11.41
CA ASP A 487 -31.44 3.31 -11.94
C ASP A 487 -30.08 2.69 -12.31
N ASN A 488 -29.14 3.50 -12.86
CA ASN A 488 -27.77 3.05 -13.15
C ASN A 488 -26.93 2.89 -11.87
N LEU A 489 -27.11 3.74 -10.86
CA LEU A 489 -26.42 3.62 -9.56
C LEU A 489 -27.01 2.48 -8.73
N GLU A 490 -28.31 2.21 -8.82
CA GLU A 490 -28.94 1.05 -8.18
C GLU A 490 -28.51 -0.26 -8.83
N THR A 491 -28.33 -0.30 -10.16
CA THR A 491 -27.77 -1.48 -10.86
C THR A 491 -26.29 -1.68 -10.55
N GLU A 492 -25.48 -0.62 -10.44
CA GLU A 492 -24.11 -0.71 -9.98
C GLU A 492 -24.01 -1.13 -8.51
N LEU A 493 -24.89 -0.63 -7.64
CA LEU A 493 -24.97 -1.00 -6.23
C LEU A 493 -25.36 -2.48 -6.06
N GLN A 494 -26.36 -2.95 -6.82
CA GLN A 494 -26.75 -4.37 -6.83
C GLN A 494 -25.63 -5.25 -7.38
N GLY A 495 -24.87 -4.77 -8.37
CA GLY A 495 -23.66 -5.45 -8.88
C GLY A 495 -22.56 -5.56 -7.84
N MET A 496 -22.33 -4.51 -7.05
CA MET A 496 -21.36 -4.53 -5.96
C MET A 496 -21.82 -5.40 -4.78
N GLN A 497 -23.12 -5.39 -4.43
CA GLN A 497 -23.67 -6.25 -3.38
C GLN A 497 -23.59 -7.73 -3.77
N LYS A 498 -23.84 -8.08 -5.03
CA LYS A 498 -23.62 -9.44 -5.54
C LYS A 498 -22.14 -9.82 -5.48
N GLY A 499 -21.22 -8.92 -5.85
CA GLY A 499 -19.78 -9.14 -5.75
C GLY A 499 -19.33 -9.39 -4.31
N VAL A 500 -19.84 -8.64 -3.34
CA VAL A 500 -19.54 -8.84 -1.91
C VAL A 500 -20.07 -10.19 -1.42
N ALA A 501 -21.30 -10.55 -1.78
CA ALA A 501 -21.90 -11.84 -1.42
C ALA A 501 -21.17 -13.04 -2.05
N GLU A 502 -20.64 -12.90 -3.27
CA GLU A 502 -19.79 -13.92 -3.89
C GLU A 502 -18.43 -14.03 -3.18
N TRP A 503 -17.84 -12.91 -2.78
CA TRP A 503 -16.61 -12.90 -1.98
C TRP A 503 -16.81 -13.52 -0.59
N GLU A 504 -17.93 -13.25 0.07
CA GLU A 504 -18.28 -13.90 1.34
C GLU A 504 -18.43 -15.41 1.19
N LYS A 505 -19.01 -15.89 0.08
CA LYS A 505 -19.07 -17.32 -0.25
C LYS A 505 -17.68 -17.91 -0.47
N VAL A 506 -16.81 -17.23 -1.20
CA VAL A 506 -15.42 -17.67 -1.43
C VAL A 506 -14.63 -17.72 -0.11
N CYS A 507 -14.76 -16.70 0.74
CA CYS A 507 -14.16 -16.69 2.07
C CYS A 507 -14.70 -17.83 2.97
N ALA A 508 -16.00 -18.08 2.93
CA ALA A 508 -16.61 -19.19 3.68
C ALA A 508 -16.14 -20.56 3.16
N MET A 509 -15.97 -20.73 1.84
CA MET A 509 -15.38 -21.94 1.25
C MET A 509 -13.91 -22.12 1.67
N MET A 510 -13.08 -21.08 1.59
CA MET A 510 -11.68 -21.14 2.04
C MET A 510 -11.54 -21.40 3.54
N CYS A 511 -12.49 -20.93 4.36
CA CYS A 511 -12.53 -21.25 5.79
C CYS A 511 -13.01 -22.68 6.06
N SER A 512 -13.85 -23.26 5.20
CA SER A 512 -14.30 -24.66 5.33
C SER A 512 -13.25 -25.67 4.88
N GLU A 513 -12.46 -25.34 3.84
CA GLU A 513 -11.34 -26.19 3.41
C GLU A 513 -10.23 -26.28 4.47
N LYS A 514 -9.98 -25.23 5.25
CA LYS A 514 -9.03 -25.26 6.38
C LYS A 514 -9.49 -26.17 7.55
N ARG A 515 -10.78 -26.56 7.63
CA ARG A 515 -11.30 -27.45 8.69
C ARG A 515 -11.25 -28.95 8.33
N ILE A 516 -10.92 -29.31 7.10
CA ILE A 516 -10.92 -30.73 6.63
C ILE A 516 -9.55 -31.41 6.79
N VAL A 517 -8.49 -30.69 7.18
CA VAL A 517 -7.12 -31.25 7.31
C VAL A 517 -6.76 -31.61 8.75
N THR A 518 -7.71 -32.06 9.57
CA THR A 518 -7.37 -32.68 10.86
C THR A 518 -8.29 -33.84 11.18
N LYS A 519 -8.04 -35.01 10.59
CA LYS A 519 -8.30 -36.34 11.24
C LYS A 519 -7.45 -37.39 10.53
N PRO A 520 -6.61 -38.17 11.26
CA PRO A 520 -5.92 -39.30 10.69
C PRO A 520 -6.84 -40.55 10.76
N SER A 521 -7.06 -41.20 9.64
CA SER A 521 -7.59 -42.56 9.65
C SER A 521 -6.55 -43.52 9.12
N LEU A 522 -6.19 -44.48 9.96
CA LEU A 522 -5.49 -45.71 9.63
C LEU A 522 -6.33 -46.55 8.67
N HIS A 523 -5.75 -47.05 7.60
CA HIS A 523 -5.70 -48.45 7.17
C HIS A 523 -5.24 -48.59 5.72
N GLY A 524 -4.33 -49.58 5.50
CA GLY A 524 -4.26 -50.29 4.24
C GLY A 524 -2.92 -50.33 3.52
N LEU A 525 -2.21 -51.37 3.81
CA LEU A 525 -1.05 -51.98 3.10
C LEU A 525 -1.00 -51.74 1.57
N GLY A 526 0.20 -51.35 1.08
CA GLY A 526 0.58 -51.45 -0.33
C GLY A 526 2.08 -51.19 -0.50
N LYS A 527 2.86 -52.25 -0.70
CA LYS A 527 4.31 -52.16 -0.95
C LYS A 527 4.63 -51.51 -2.28
N ALA A 528 5.37 -50.43 -2.26
CA ALA A 528 6.22 -50.01 -3.38
C ALA A 528 7.51 -49.40 -2.82
N ARG A 529 8.66 -49.96 -3.22
CA ARG A 529 9.98 -49.42 -2.88
C ARG A 529 10.22 -48.17 -3.72
N SER A 530 10.23 -47.01 -3.06
CA SER A 530 10.78 -45.77 -3.64
C SER A 530 11.87 -45.24 -2.72
N LEU A 531 12.97 -44.81 -3.34
CA LEU A 531 14.07 -44.10 -2.72
C LEU A 531 13.60 -42.92 -1.87
N PRO A 532 14.22 -42.61 -0.74
CA PRO A 532 13.79 -41.51 0.11
C PRO A 532 14.03 -40.19 -0.60
N LYS A 533 12.96 -39.54 -1.04
CA LYS A 533 12.95 -38.10 -1.33
C LYS A 533 12.91 -37.36 -0.02
N LEU A 534 13.94 -36.59 0.26
CA LEU A 534 13.93 -35.58 1.30
C LEU A 534 13.13 -34.38 0.78
N CYS A 535 11.84 -34.42 0.94
CA CYS A 535 11.05 -33.21 0.84
C CYS A 535 11.08 -32.49 2.19
N SER A 536 11.29 -31.18 2.08
CA SER A 536 11.32 -30.19 3.15
C SER A 536 10.10 -30.25 4.07
#